data_25042c641c749a50d836431cc082358d
#
_entry.id   25042c641c749a50d836431cc082358d
#
_cell.length_a   1.000
_cell.length_b   1.000
_cell.length_c   1.000
_cell.angle_alpha   90.00
_cell.angle_beta   90.00
_cell.angle_gamma   90.00
#
_symmetry.space_group_name_H-M   'P 1'
#
loop_
_entity.id
_entity.type
_entity.pdbx_description
1 polymer ?
#
loop_
_entity_poly.entity_id
_entity_poly.type
_entity_poly.pdbx_seq_one_letter_code
_entity_poly.pdbx_strand_id
1 'polypeptide(L)'
;MNLEAGDLYHIYNQGNNRVRIFYSRENYFFFLKKIRTHIIPHADILAWCLMPNHFHLMAYVHTLEIEITEKEEEAHSEGFTRSEALTKNTLTPVVKMRDINNSIGILLRSYTRSINEQEHTTGSLFRKSTHSECLTTIDLHAPSFLNTPNGTIIKQHFPEKEYPQVCFNYIHNNPVKAGLVKHPGDWEFSSYRDYSGSRNGKLINRKRAEEFGLVID
;
A
#
# COMPACT_ATOMS: atom_id res chain seq x y z
N MET A 1 -11.22 -2.49 -6.64
CA MET A 1 -11.60 -1.61 -5.51
C MET A 1 -12.38 -0.43 -6.09
N ASN A 2 -13.36 0.09 -5.35
CA ASN A 2 -13.99 1.37 -5.70
C ASN A 2 -13.16 2.48 -5.05
N LEU A 3 -12.39 3.18 -5.86
CA LEU A 3 -11.58 4.32 -5.44
C LEU A 3 -12.04 5.54 -6.22
N GLU A 4 -12.11 6.69 -5.56
CA GLU A 4 -12.46 7.98 -6.15
C GLU A 4 -11.33 8.97 -5.92
N ALA A 5 -11.09 9.87 -6.88
CA ALA A 5 -10.12 10.94 -6.71
C ALA A 5 -10.67 11.99 -5.75
N GLY A 6 -9.82 12.47 -4.85
CA GLY A 6 -10.19 13.41 -3.80
C GLY A 6 -10.44 12.76 -2.45
N ASP A 7 -10.45 11.43 -2.36
CA ASP A 7 -10.72 10.70 -1.13
C ASP A 7 -9.48 10.05 -0.51
N LEU A 8 -9.55 9.85 0.79
CA LEU A 8 -8.55 9.17 1.61
C LEU A 8 -8.97 7.71 1.86
N TYR A 9 -8.08 6.78 1.63
CA TYR A 9 -8.36 5.35 1.76
C TYR A 9 -7.37 4.64 2.67
N HIS A 10 -7.88 3.66 3.43
CA HIS A 10 -7.09 2.61 4.02
C HIS A 10 -7.05 1.41 3.05
N ILE A 11 -5.88 1.15 2.47
CA ILE A 11 -5.66 0.05 1.51
C ILE A 11 -4.81 -1.03 2.18
N TYR A 12 -5.26 -2.28 2.13
CA TYR A 12 -4.54 -3.39 2.76
C TYR A 12 -4.77 -4.73 2.06
N ASN A 13 -3.78 -5.62 2.19
CA ASN A 13 -3.88 -7.02 1.77
C ASN A 13 -3.00 -7.90 2.67
N GLN A 14 -3.28 -9.19 2.65
CA GLN A 14 -2.60 -10.19 3.48
C GLN A 14 -2.16 -11.37 2.62
N GLY A 15 -1.10 -12.06 3.06
CA GLY A 15 -0.69 -13.34 2.49
C GLY A 15 -1.80 -14.38 2.54
N ASN A 16 -1.93 -15.17 1.49
CA ASN A 16 -2.86 -16.32 1.47
C ASN A 16 -2.58 -17.21 2.67
N ASN A 17 -3.64 -17.72 3.31
CA ASN A 17 -3.54 -18.54 4.52
C ASN A 17 -2.66 -17.91 5.62
N ARG A 18 -2.55 -16.57 5.64
CA ARG A 18 -1.72 -15.80 6.57
C ARG A 18 -0.21 -16.11 6.46
N VAL A 19 0.24 -16.64 5.34
CA VAL A 19 1.67 -16.87 5.12
C VAL A 19 2.45 -15.57 5.17
N ARG A 20 3.72 -15.69 5.52
CA ARG A 20 4.65 -14.57 5.46
C ARG A 20 4.78 -14.05 4.03
N ILE A 21 4.83 -12.73 3.87
CA ILE A 21 5.05 -12.07 2.59
C ILE A 21 6.40 -11.32 2.54
N PHE A 22 7.01 -11.06 3.69
CA PHE A 22 8.33 -10.46 3.81
C PHE A 22 9.26 -11.44 4.54
N TYR A 23 10.21 -12.04 3.86
CA TYR A 23 11.12 -13.06 4.37
C TYR A 23 12.44 -12.45 4.85
N SER A 24 12.90 -11.40 4.19
CA SER A 24 14.13 -10.67 4.53
C SER A 24 13.89 -9.16 4.59
N ARG A 25 14.86 -8.42 5.13
CA ARG A 25 14.83 -6.95 5.19
C ARG A 25 14.75 -6.33 3.79
N GLU A 26 15.40 -6.93 2.81
CA GLU A 26 15.43 -6.50 1.41
C GLU A 26 14.04 -6.58 0.77
N ASN A 27 13.22 -7.57 1.16
CA ASN A 27 11.85 -7.70 0.67
C ASN A 27 10.99 -6.50 1.07
N TYR A 28 11.15 -5.97 2.29
CA TYR A 28 10.47 -4.76 2.72
C TYR A 28 10.87 -3.54 1.88
N PHE A 29 12.18 -3.34 1.65
CA PHE A 29 12.65 -2.23 0.82
C PHE A 29 12.20 -2.37 -0.64
N PHE A 30 12.21 -3.59 -1.16
CA PHE A 30 11.72 -3.84 -2.50
C PHE A 30 10.23 -3.50 -2.62
N PHE A 31 9.41 -3.87 -1.62
CA PHE A 31 8.00 -3.50 -1.60
C PHE A 31 7.79 -1.98 -1.51
N LEU A 32 8.54 -1.28 -0.68
CA LEU A 32 8.53 0.19 -0.59
C LEU A 32 8.93 0.85 -1.92
N LYS A 33 9.91 0.30 -2.62
CA LYS A 33 10.27 0.74 -3.98
C LYS A 33 9.09 0.56 -4.94
N LYS A 34 8.39 -0.58 -4.87
CA LYS A 34 7.20 -0.85 -5.69
C LYS A 34 6.05 0.10 -5.38
N ILE A 35 5.81 0.45 -4.11
CA ILE A 35 4.83 1.49 -3.73
C ILE A 35 5.19 2.81 -4.39
N ARG A 36 6.45 3.23 -4.33
CA ARG A 36 6.92 4.47 -4.95
C ARG A 36 6.67 4.49 -6.45
N THR A 37 6.96 3.39 -7.14
CA THR A 37 6.84 3.27 -8.59
C THR A 37 5.39 3.22 -9.06
N HIS A 38 4.52 2.52 -8.31
CA HIS A 38 3.19 2.19 -8.82
C HIS A 38 2.05 2.94 -8.12
N ILE A 39 2.25 3.40 -6.89
CA ILE A 39 1.17 4.05 -6.12
C ILE A 39 1.34 5.57 -6.08
N ILE A 40 2.55 6.07 -5.83
CA ILE A 40 2.80 7.53 -5.73
C ILE A 40 2.34 8.32 -6.97
N PRO A 41 2.42 7.79 -8.22
CA PRO A 41 1.88 8.52 -9.36
C PRO A 41 0.35 8.76 -9.30
N HIS A 42 -0.38 8.01 -8.46
CA HIS A 42 -1.82 8.11 -8.31
C HIS A 42 -2.25 8.70 -6.96
N ALA A 43 -1.42 8.55 -5.91
CA ALA A 43 -1.84 8.85 -4.55
C ALA A 43 -0.69 9.32 -3.66
N ASP A 44 -0.99 10.24 -2.77
CA ASP A 44 -0.12 10.61 -1.66
C ASP A 44 -0.23 9.57 -0.54
N ILE A 45 0.89 8.99 -0.11
CA ILE A 45 0.90 8.11 1.05
C ILE A 45 1.00 8.95 2.32
N LEU A 46 0.04 8.77 3.24
CA LEU A 46 0.01 9.47 4.52
C LEU A 46 0.53 8.60 5.66
N ALA A 47 0.19 7.30 5.64
CA ALA A 47 0.77 6.34 6.59
C ALA A 47 0.97 4.98 5.93
N TRP A 48 1.92 4.22 6.45
CA TRP A 48 2.14 2.84 6.03
C TRP A 48 2.73 2.00 7.15
N CYS A 49 2.40 0.71 7.13
CA CYS A 49 3.01 -0.31 7.97
C CYS A 49 3.08 -1.63 7.22
N LEU A 50 4.28 -2.20 7.12
CA LEU A 50 4.51 -3.50 6.51
C LEU A 50 4.75 -4.53 7.62
N MET A 51 3.78 -5.42 7.80
CA MET A 51 3.81 -6.50 8.76
C MET A 51 4.35 -7.78 8.10
N PRO A 52 4.89 -8.75 8.82
CA PRO A 52 5.49 -9.95 8.20
C PRO A 52 4.59 -10.68 7.20
N ASN A 53 3.27 -10.62 7.35
CA ASN A 53 2.30 -11.33 6.53
C ASN A 53 1.18 -10.47 5.93
N HIS A 54 1.23 -9.15 6.09
CA HIS A 54 0.26 -8.20 5.52
C HIS A 54 0.85 -6.79 5.46
N PHE A 55 0.17 -5.90 4.74
CA PHE A 55 0.52 -4.49 4.70
C PHE A 55 -0.70 -3.60 4.87
N HIS A 56 -0.46 -2.38 5.36
CA HIS A 56 -1.43 -1.29 5.46
C HIS A 56 -0.85 -0.03 4.82
N LEU A 57 -1.66 0.65 4.02
CA LEU A 57 -1.37 1.96 3.44
C LEU A 57 -2.53 2.89 3.73
N MET A 58 -2.26 4.11 4.16
CA MET A 58 -3.21 5.21 4.13
C MET A 58 -2.83 6.10 2.95
N ALA A 59 -3.72 6.21 1.96
CA ALA A 59 -3.46 6.84 0.69
C ALA A 59 -4.56 7.83 0.31
N TYR A 60 -4.17 9.08 0.04
CA TYR A 60 -5.05 10.08 -0.56
C TYR A 60 -4.92 9.98 -2.08
N VAL A 61 -6.00 9.58 -2.75
CA VAL A 61 -6.01 9.38 -4.20
C VAL A 61 -6.22 10.73 -4.89
N HIS A 62 -5.22 11.19 -5.63
CA HIS A 62 -5.32 12.46 -6.37
C HIS A 62 -5.66 12.26 -7.85
N THR A 63 -5.39 11.08 -8.42
CA THR A 63 -5.82 10.71 -9.78
C THR A 63 -6.06 9.22 -9.92
N LEU A 64 -7.10 8.86 -10.64
CA LEU A 64 -7.41 7.45 -10.92
C LEU A 64 -6.57 6.90 -12.07
N GLU A 65 -6.17 7.74 -13.02
CA GLU A 65 -5.47 7.34 -14.24
C GLU A 65 -4.22 8.18 -14.45
N ILE A 66 -3.18 7.56 -14.97
CA ILE A 66 -1.93 8.18 -15.37
C ILE A 66 -1.54 7.78 -16.79
N GLU A 67 -0.84 8.66 -17.47
CA GLU A 67 -0.17 8.35 -18.72
C GLU A 67 1.14 7.60 -18.44
N ILE A 68 1.37 6.52 -19.20
CA ILE A 68 2.60 5.76 -19.17
C ILE A 68 3.15 5.58 -20.59
N THR A 69 4.45 5.62 -20.72
CA THR A 69 5.13 5.30 -21.98
C THR A 69 5.46 3.81 -22.06
N GLU A 70 5.58 3.24 -23.27
CA GLU A 70 5.97 1.83 -23.45
C GLU A 70 7.31 1.50 -22.76
N LYS A 71 8.27 2.44 -22.74
CA LYS A 71 9.55 2.27 -22.04
C LYS A 71 9.38 2.13 -20.52
N GLU A 72 8.43 2.85 -19.93
CA GLU A 72 8.12 2.74 -18.51
C GLU A 72 7.39 1.44 -18.20
N GLU A 73 6.54 0.96 -19.11
CA GLU A 73 5.85 -0.33 -18.97
C GLU A 73 6.86 -1.50 -18.96
N GLU A 74 7.83 -1.49 -19.88
CA GLU A 74 8.91 -2.49 -19.94
C GLU A 74 9.81 -2.44 -18.69
N ALA A 75 10.23 -1.27 -18.25
CA ALA A 75 11.05 -1.10 -17.04
C ALA A 75 10.33 -1.60 -15.76
N HIS A 76 9.00 -1.50 -15.72
CA HIS A 76 8.21 -1.98 -14.59
C HIS A 76 7.93 -3.49 -14.62
N SER A 77 8.12 -4.12 -15.77
CA SER A 77 7.96 -5.57 -15.97
C SER A 77 9.26 -6.37 -15.79
N GLU A 78 10.38 -5.72 -15.43
CA GLU A 78 11.68 -6.38 -15.29
C GLU A 78 11.64 -7.60 -14.38
N GLY A 79 11.81 -8.74 -15.02
CA GLY A 79 11.75 -10.13 -14.60
C GLY A 79 11.60 -11.04 -15.81
N PHE A 80 11.56 -10.49 -17.03
CA PHE A 80 11.47 -11.28 -18.27
C PHE A 80 12.78 -11.20 -19.05
N THR A 81 13.37 -12.36 -19.35
CA THR A 81 14.52 -12.54 -20.22
C THR A 81 14.28 -11.85 -21.57
N ARG A 82 15.23 -11.00 -21.93
CA ARG A 82 15.35 -10.32 -23.20
C ARG A 82 15.33 -11.34 -24.35
N SER A 83 14.17 -11.56 -24.93
CA SER A 83 14.02 -12.16 -26.24
C SER A 83 13.79 -11.04 -27.23
N GLU A 84 14.70 -10.91 -28.16
CA GLU A 84 14.80 -10.03 -29.30
C GLU A 84 13.46 -9.41 -29.78
N ALA A 85 13.20 -8.18 -29.40
CA ALA A 85 12.20 -7.35 -30.07
C ALA A 85 12.87 -6.60 -31.21
N LEU A 86 12.69 -7.12 -32.39
CA LEU A 86 12.99 -6.48 -33.68
C LEU A 86 12.36 -5.08 -33.73
N THR A 87 13.23 -4.09 -33.95
CA THR A 87 13.01 -2.82 -34.62
C THR A 87 11.58 -2.51 -35.04
N LYS A 88 10.88 -1.69 -34.29
CA LYS A 88 9.85 -0.80 -34.84
C LYS A 88 10.31 0.65 -34.63
N ASN A 89 10.80 1.25 -35.71
CA ASN A 89 10.94 2.69 -35.86
C ASN A 89 9.55 3.32 -35.81
N THR A 90 9.05 3.68 -34.63
CA THR A 90 7.92 4.58 -34.49
C THR A 90 8.38 5.80 -33.70
N LEU A 91 8.45 6.93 -34.36
CA LEU A 91 8.95 8.23 -33.88
C LEU A 91 8.04 8.90 -32.82
N THR A 92 6.92 8.30 -32.49
CA THR A 92 6.01 8.79 -31.45
C THR A 92 5.88 7.75 -30.35
N PRO A 93 6.19 8.09 -29.08
CA PRO A 93 5.96 7.17 -27.98
C PRO A 93 4.46 6.87 -27.90
N VAL A 94 4.10 5.59 -27.89
CA VAL A 94 2.71 5.18 -27.64
C VAL A 94 2.44 5.44 -26.16
N VAL A 95 1.52 6.37 -25.89
CA VAL A 95 1.04 6.69 -24.55
C VAL A 95 -0.14 5.80 -24.23
N LYS A 96 -0.11 5.11 -23.11
CA LYS A 96 -1.21 4.29 -22.59
C LYS A 96 -1.71 4.86 -21.28
N MET A 97 -3.02 4.74 -21.03
CA MET A 97 -3.59 5.06 -19.74
C MET A 97 -3.53 3.85 -18.83
N ARG A 98 -3.17 4.08 -17.57
CA ARG A 98 -3.14 3.04 -16.54
C ARG A 98 -3.87 3.51 -15.29
N ASP A 99 -4.89 2.78 -14.89
CA ASP A 99 -5.65 3.06 -13.68
C ASP A 99 -4.93 2.58 -12.40
N ILE A 100 -5.32 3.15 -11.26
CA ILE A 100 -4.73 2.85 -9.94
C ILE A 100 -4.92 1.39 -9.54
N ASN A 101 -6.05 0.75 -9.85
CA ASN A 101 -6.30 -0.66 -9.54
C ASN A 101 -5.33 -1.57 -10.31
N ASN A 102 -5.08 -1.23 -11.57
CA ASN A 102 -4.11 -1.94 -12.40
C ASN A 102 -2.69 -1.75 -11.86
N SER A 103 -2.33 -0.53 -11.44
CA SER A 103 -1.05 -0.20 -10.81
C SER A 103 -0.83 -1.01 -9.52
N ILE A 104 -1.83 -1.12 -8.65
CA ILE A 104 -1.80 -1.97 -7.46
C ILE A 104 -1.65 -3.46 -7.86
N GLY A 105 -2.40 -3.90 -8.87
CA GLY A 105 -2.30 -5.26 -9.41
C GLY A 105 -0.89 -5.58 -9.93
N ILE A 106 -0.25 -4.66 -10.65
CA ILE A 106 1.14 -4.81 -11.14
C ILE A 106 2.12 -4.89 -9.97
N LEU A 107 1.98 -4.00 -8.97
CA LEU A 107 2.79 -4.04 -7.75
C LEU A 107 2.74 -5.43 -7.12
N LEU A 108 1.54 -5.93 -6.82
CA LEU A 108 1.37 -7.20 -6.12
C LEU A 108 1.83 -8.39 -6.93
N ARG A 109 1.55 -8.44 -8.24
CA ARG A 109 2.00 -9.53 -9.14
C ARG A 109 3.50 -9.55 -9.30
N SER A 110 4.14 -8.40 -9.52
CA SER A 110 5.60 -8.32 -9.69
C SER A 110 6.34 -8.65 -8.39
N TYR A 111 5.80 -8.24 -7.25
CA TYR A 111 6.33 -8.62 -5.94
C TYR A 111 6.18 -10.13 -5.70
N THR A 112 4.99 -10.71 -5.96
CA THR A 112 4.73 -12.14 -5.83
C THR A 112 5.71 -12.96 -6.66
N ARG A 113 5.98 -12.55 -7.91
CA ARG A 113 6.94 -13.26 -8.79
C ARG A 113 8.33 -13.31 -8.16
N SER A 114 8.83 -12.17 -7.68
CA SER A 114 10.16 -12.10 -7.06
C SER A 114 10.27 -12.93 -5.78
N ILE A 115 9.20 -12.95 -4.96
CA ILE A 115 9.19 -13.77 -3.74
C ILE A 115 9.10 -15.27 -4.09
N ASN A 116 8.25 -15.63 -5.04
CA ASN A 116 8.15 -17.03 -5.48
C ASN A 116 9.47 -17.55 -6.04
N GLU A 117 10.21 -16.73 -6.79
CA GLU A 117 11.54 -17.06 -7.29
C GLU A 117 12.55 -17.23 -6.13
N GLN A 118 12.58 -16.29 -5.19
CA GLN A 118 13.44 -16.32 -4.00
C GLN A 118 13.20 -17.55 -3.13
N GLU A 119 11.92 -17.86 -2.86
CA GLU A 119 11.51 -18.91 -1.92
C GLU A 119 11.25 -20.26 -2.62
N HIS A 120 11.49 -20.36 -3.94
CA HIS A 120 11.22 -21.56 -4.77
C HIS A 120 9.78 -22.07 -4.65
N THR A 121 8.83 -21.12 -4.59
CA THR A 121 7.40 -21.38 -4.48
C THR A 121 6.64 -20.97 -5.73
N THR A 122 5.36 -21.31 -5.81
CA THR A 122 4.49 -20.97 -6.92
C THR A 122 3.11 -20.51 -6.41
N GLY A 123 2.34 -19.88 -7.30
CA GLY A 123 0.98 -19.46 -6.99
C GLY A 123 0.88 -18.04 -6.44
N SER A 124 -0.29 -17.71 -5.89
CA SER A 124 -0.58 -16.37 -5.38
C SER A 124 -0.06 -16.20 -3.96
N LEU A 125 0.81 -15.21 -3.76
CA LEU A 125 1.32 -14.85 -2.44
C LEU A 125 0.25 -14.12 -1.61
N PHE A 126 -0.49 -13.21 -2.24
CA PHE A 126 -1.53 -12.39 -1.60
C PHE A 126 -2.91 -13.01 -1.76
N ARG A 127 -3.83 -12.63 -0.87
CA ARG A 127 -5.26 -12.90 -1.04
C ARG A 127 -5.77 -12.27 -2.34
N LYS A 128 -6.77 -12.92 -2.94
CA LYS A 128 -7.36 -12.53 -4.23
C LYS A 128 -7.82 -11.06 -4.26
N SER A 129 -8.40 -10.59 -3.16
CA SER A 129 -8.93 -9.23 -3.06
C SER A 129 -8.05 -8.36 -2.18
N THR A 130 -7.61 -7.24 -2.73
CA THR A 130 -7.10 -6.11 -1.94
C THR A 130 -8.30 -5.32 -1.45
N HIS A 131 -8.28 -4.93 -0.19
CA HIS A 131 -9.34 -4.16 0.44
C HIS A 131 -8.99 -2.68 0.42
N SER A 132 -10.02 -1.85 0.23
CA SER A 132 -9.95 -0.39 0.40
C SER A 132 -11.15 0.04 1.22
N GLU A 133 -10.92 0.86 2.22
CA GLU A 133 -11.93 1.47 3.07
C GLU A 133 -11.79 2.98 2.94
N CYS A 134 -12.85 3.67 2.49
CA CYS A 134 -12.86 5.13 2.41
C CYS A 134 -12.89 5.72 3.82
N LEU A 135 -12.03 6.69 4.09
CA LEU A 135 -11.88 7.34 5.40
C LEU A 135 -12.50 8.73 5.42
N THR A 136 -12.83 9.30 4.26
CA THR A 136 -13.39 10.66 4.08
C THR A 136 -14.89 10.67 3.85
N THR A 137 -15.43 9.59 3.27
CA THR A 137 -16.86 9.43 3.05
C THR A 137 -17.38 8.33 3.96
N ILE A 138 -18.14 8.67 4.98
CA ILE A 138 -18.81 7.68 5.84
C ILE A 138 -20.15 7.38 5.21
N ASP A 139 -20.30 6.18 4.69
CA ASP A 139 -21.62 5.61 4.42
C ASP A 139 -22.28 5.30 5.75
N LEU A 140 -23.17 6.19 6.19
CA LEU A 140 -23.90 6.12 7.47
C LEU A 140 -24.76 4.86 7.63
N HIS A 141 -24.83 4.01 6.60
CA HIS A 141 -25.72 2.86 6.51
C HIS A 141 -25.03 1.51 6.63
N ALA A 142 -23.71 1.44 6.71
CA ALA A 142 -22.99 0.19 6.85
C ALA A 142 -22.25 0.09 8.19
N PRO A 143 -22.68 -0.77 9.13
CA PRO A 143 -21.84 -1.10 10.28
C PRO A 143 -20.58 -1.78 9.77
N SER A 144 -19.42 -1.14 9.93
CA SER A 144 -18.16 -1.76 9.58
C SER A 144 -17.71 -2.69 10.69
N PHE A 145 -17.46 -3.94 10.32
CA PHE A 145 -16.98 -5.00 11.21
C PHE A 145 -15.47 -5.19 10.98
N LEU A 146 -14.66 -5.06 12.03
CA LEU A 146 -13.27 -5.48 12.04
C LEU A 146 -13.17 -6.89 12.59
N ASN A 147 -12.85 -7.86 11.72
CA ASN A 147 -12.53 -9.20 12.17
C ASN A 147 -11.10 -9.23 12.73
N THR A 148 -10.99 -9.35 14.04
CA THR A 148 -9.72 -9.54 14.73
C THR A 148 -9.54 -11.01 15.12
N PRO A 149 -8.31 -11.46 15.46
CA PRO A 149 -8.10 -12.81 16.01
C PRO A 149 -8.92 -13.11 17.27
N ASN A 150 -9.36 -12.08 17.99
CA ASN A 150 -10.10 -12.16 19.25
C ASN A 150 -11.61 -11.90 19.09
N GLY A 151 -12.14 -11.91 17.86
CA GLY A 151 -13.57 -11.69 17.58
C GLY A 151 -13.83 -10.48 16.68
N THR A 152 -15.12 -10.28 16.36
CA THR A 152 -15.60 -9.17 15.54
C THR A 152 -15.78 -7.94 16.41
N ILE A 153 -15.05 -6.86 16.10
CA ILE A 153 -15.27 -5.56 16.72
C ILE A 153 -16.29 -4.80 15.88
N ILE A 154 -17.43 -4.45 16.46
CA ILE A 154 -18.40 -3.53 15.86
C ILE A 154 -17.83 -2.12 16.04
N LYS A 155 -17.54 -1.40 14.96
CA LYS A 155 -17.13 0.00 15.04
C LYS A 155 -18.28 0.81 15.62
N GLN A 156 -18.07 1.38 16.80
CA GLN A 156 -18.92 2.47 17.31
C GLN A 156 -18.76 3.67 16.38
N HIS A 157 -19.80 4.46 16.25
CA HIS A 157 -19.83 5.68 15.45
C HIS A 157 -18.74 6.63 15.94
N PHE A 158 -17.66 6.79 15.18
CA PHE A 158 -16.72 7.87 15.36
C PHE A 158 -17.20 9.06 14.50
N PRO A 159 -17.11 10.31 14.97
CA PRO A 159 -17.33 11.47 14.14
C PRO A 159 -16.46 11.40 12.87
N GLU A 160 -16.98 11.81 11.72
CA GLU A 160 -16.30 11.76 10.42
C GLU A 160 -14.86 12.32 10.46
N LYS A 161 -14.65 13.38 11.25
CA LYS A 161 -13.34 14.01 11.40
C LYS A 161 -12.32 13.21 12.20
N GLU A 162 -12.75 12.26 13.04
CA GLU A 162 -11.88 11.46 13.89
C GLU A 162 -11.46 10.14 13.21
N TYR A 163 -12.22 9.68 12.21
CA TYR A 163 -12.00 8.39 11.60
C TYR A 163 -10.63 8.24 10.89
N PRO A 164 -10.14 9.24 10.13
CA PRO A 164 -8.78 9.21 9.59
C PRO A 164 -7.71 9.07 10.68
N GLN A 165 -7.83 9.82 11.81
CA GLN A 165 -6.88 9.75 12.91
C GLN A 165 -6.89 8.38 13.59
N VAL A 166 -8.06 7.79 13.81
CA VAL A 166 -8.19 6.43 14.38
C VAL A 166 -7.50 5.40 13.49
N CYS A 167 -7.70 5.48 12.18
CA CYS A 167 -7.04 4.58 11.22
C CYS A 167 -5.52 4.82 11.17
N PHE A 168 -5.08 6.08 11.23
CA PHE A 168 -3.67 6.44 11.29
C PHE A 168 -2.96 5.81 12.50
N ASN A 169 -3.56 5.95 13.69
CA ASN A 169 -3.06 5.35 14.92
C ASN A 169 -3.11 3.82 14.85
N TYR A 170 -4.18 3.26 14.28
CA TYR A 170 -4.30 1.81 14.06
C TYR A 170 -3.15 1.27 13.20
N ILE A 171 -2.83 1.92 12.08
CA ILE A 171 -1.74 1.51 11.17
C ILE A 171 -0.41 1.51 11.91
N HIS A 172 -0.11 2.55 12.68
CA HIS A 172 1.16 2.67 13.40
C HIS A 172 1.27 1.72 14.59
N ASN A 173 0.16 1.41 15.26
CA ASN A 173 0.13 0.52 16.42
C ASN A 173 0.00 -0.98 16.05
N ASN A 174 -0.11 -1.33 14.77
CA ASN A 174 -0.24 -2.72 14.32
C ASN A 174 0.88 -3.63 14.84
N PRO A 175 2.18 -3.23 14.79
CA PRO A 175 3.27 -4.07 15.28
C PRO A 175 3.23 -4.30 16.80
N VAL A 176 2.77 -3.32 17.58
CA VAL A 176 2.58 -3.44 19.03
C VAL A 176 1.43 -4.40 19.33
N LYS A 177 0.27 -4.24 18.65
CA LYS A 177 -0.88 -5.13 18.80
C LYS A 177 -0.56 -6.57 18.41
N ALA A 178 0.35 -6.77 17.45
CA ALA A 178 0.82 -8.09 17.05
C ALA A 178 1.91 -8.66 17.98
N GLY A 179 2.33 -7.93 19.02
CA GLY A 179 3.37 -8.35 19.95
C GLY A 179 4.77 -8.41 19.35
N LEU A 180 5.02 -7.77 18.20
CA LEU A 180 6.34 -7.77 17.55
C LEU A 180 7.31 -6.80 18.22
N VAL A 181 6.79 -5.70 18.74
CA VAL A 181 7.55 -4.64 19.44
C VAL A 181 6.73 -4.10 20.61
N LYS A 182 7.38 -3.38 21.53
CA LYS A 182 6.72 -2.74 22.68
C LYS A 182 6.23 -1.32 22.35
N HIS A 183 6.92 -0.64 21.45
CA HIS A 183 6.60 0.73 21.04
C HIS A 183 6.56 0.82 19.50
N PRO A 184 5.65 1.60 18.88
CA PRO A 184 5.54 1.70 17.44
C PRO A 184 6.84 2.16 16.76
N GLY A 185 7.63 3.01 17.42
CA GLY A 185 8.94 3.47 16.96
C GLY A 185 10.01 2.38 16.86
N ASP A 186 9.83 1.24 17.53
CA ASP A 186 10.77 0.11 17.47
C ASP A 186 10.61 -0.68 16.17
N TRP A 187 9.46 -0.56 15.50
CA TRP A 187 9.22 -1.26 14.22
C TRP A 187 9.78 -0.46 13.05
N GLU A 188 10.83 -1.01 12.41
CA GLU A 188 11.51 -0.33 11.30
C GLU A 188 10.60 -0.08 10.08
N PHE A 189 9.70 -1.02 9.80
CA PHE A 189 8.90 -1.03 8.58
C PHE A 189 7.52 -0.38 8.78
N SER A 190 7.54 0.81 9.37
CA SER A 190 6.37 1.68 9.57
C SER A 190 6.76 3.14 9.33
N SER A 191 5.79 3.95 8.90
CA SER A 191 5.94 5.41 8.80
C SER A 191 5.95 6.13 10.15
N TYR A 192 5.69 5.44 11.27
CA TYR A 192 5.78 6.05 12.60
C TYR A 192 7.10 6.79 12.82
N ARG A 193 8.23 6.15 12.43
CA ARG A 193 9.57 6.76 12.57
C ARG A 193 9.74 8.04 11.77
N ASP A 194 9.01 8.21 10.68
CA ASP A 194 9.04 9.43 9.90
C ASP A 194 8.35 10.57 10.65
N TYR A 195 7.23 10.31 11.30
CA TYR A 195 6.48 11.28 12.10
C TYR A 195 7.17 11.62 13.42
N SER A 196 7.78 10.65 14.10
CA SER A 196 8.53 10.86 15.33
C SER A 196 9.88 11.58 15.14
N GLY A 197 10.27 11.88 13.91
CA GLY A 197 11.57 12.50 13.61
C GLY A 197 12.76 11.56 13.66
N SER A 198 12.56 10.26 14.00
CA SER A 198 13.64 9.26 14.07
C SER A 198 14.15 8.84 12.68
N ARG A 199 13.39 9.15 11.62
CA ARG A 199 13.73 8.91 10.22
C ARG A 199 13.18 10.05 9.36
N ASN A 200 13.90 10.39 8.29
CA ASN A 200 13.45 11.34 7.28
C ASN A 200 13.15 10.61 5.95
N GLY A 201 12.16 9.73 5.95
CA GLY A 201 11.70 9.00 4.77
C GLY A 201 10.95 9.90 3.79
N LYS A 202 11.12 9.59 2.48
CA LYS A 202 10.52 10.38 1.39
C LYS A 202 9.27 9.71 0.79
N LEU A 203 8.69 8.74 1.47
CA LEU A 203 7.51 8.03 0.94
C LEU A 203 6.22 8.72 1.35
N ILE A 204 6.18 9.30 2.56
CA ILE A 204 5.00 9.99 3.08
C ILE A 204 4.91 11.43 2.60
N ASN A 205 3.70 11.90 2.33
CA ASN A 205 3.38 13.31 2.15
C ASN A 205 2.92 13.92 3.48
N ARG A 206 3.86 14.51 4.24
CA ARG A 206 3.58 15.11 5.55
C ARG A 206 2.62 16.28 5.46
N LYS A 207 2.77 17.13 4.43
CA LYS A 207 1.90 18.29 4.23
C LYS A 207 0.44 17.84 4.07
N ARG A 208 0.20 16.82 3.27
CA ARG A 208 -1.14 16.26 3.09
C ARG A 208 -1.66 15.64 4.40
N ALA A 209 -0.82 14.97 5.17
CA ALA A 209 -1.21 14.42 6.47
C ALA A 209 -1.63 15.53 7.47
N GLU A 210 -0.90 16.65 7.49
CA GLU A 210 -1.23 17.84 8.30
C GLU A 210 -2.58 18.46 7.88
N GLU A 211 -2.90 18.49 6.57
CA GLU A 211 -4.20 18.94 6.06
C GLU A 211 -5.37 18.11 6.60
N PHE A 212 -5.15 16.83 6.88
CA PHE A 212 -6.10 15.92 7.55
C PHE A 212 -6.02 15.95 9.09
N GLY A 213 -5.15 16.78 9.66
CA GLY A 213 -4.94 16.87 11.10
C GLY A 213 -4.32 15.61 11.72
N LEU A 214 -3.59 14.79 10.93
CA LEU A 214 -3.02 13.53 11.40
C LEU A 214 -1.75 13.77 12.22
N VAL A 215 -1.74 13.29 13.45
CA VAL A 215 -0.64 13.39 14.39
C VAL A 215 -0.36 12.03 15.04
N ILE A 216 0.90 11.79 15.43
CA ILE A 216 1.25 10.64 16.27
C ILE A 216 0.97 10.98 17.74
N ASP A 217 0.44 10.01 18.47
CA ASP A 217 0.27 10.09 19.92
C ASP A 217 1.59 9.87 20.65
#